data_df186e648e2b9fa124e24ad4ae97ed60
#
_entry.id   df186e648e2b9fa124e24ad4ae97ed60
#
_cell.length_a   1.000
_cell.length_b   1.000
_cell.length_c   1.000
_cell.angle_alpha   90.00
_cell.angle_beta   90.00
_cell.angle_gamma   90.00
#
_symmetry.space_group_name_H-M   'P 1'
#
loop_
_entity.id
_entity.type
_entity.pdbx_description
1 polymer ?
#
loop_
_entity_poly.entity_id
_entity_poly.type
_entity_poly.pdbx_seq_one_letter_code
_entity_poly.pdbx_strand_id
1 'polypeptide(L)'
;MKKELIKKVLDGMRGVLSEEHLKLLHDTMEVALENFDVCLKLSDGENREKENAELLDVFISAKKIEGCSDKTIHYYKSSIEKLMVAVSKKVQEITTNDIRCYLAEQQENHHLSKVTIDNLRRIFSSFFSWLEDEDYIVKSPVRRIHKVRTDTLVKEVLSDESMEILRDSCQELRDIAMIDMLASTGMRVGELVKMNREDIDFHERQCVVFGKGNKEREVYFNARAKIHLKKYLSSG
;
A
#
# COMPACT_ATOMS: atom_id res chain seq x y z
N MET A 1 0.12 -24.79 26.35
CA MET A 1 -1.19 -25.21 25.85
C MET A 1 -1.67 -26.51 26.49
N LYS A 2 -0.97 -27.72 26.42
CA LYS A 2 -1.40 -28.95 27.12
C LYS A 2 -1.69 -28.71 28.60
N LYS A 3 -0.75 -28.09 29.34
CA LYS A 3 -0.92 -27.75 30.77
C LYS A 3 -2.12 -26.83 31.06
N GLU A 4 -2.42 -25.94 30.13
CA GLU A 4 -3.53 -25.01 30.25
C GLU A 4 -4.89 -25.67 30.01
N LEU A 5 -4.94 -26.62 29.07
CA LEU A 5 -6.11 -27.47 28.85
C LEU A 5 -6.37 -28.33 30.08
N ILE A 6 -5.36 -29.02 30.61
CA ILE A 6 -5.46 -29.84 31.83
C ILE A 6 -5.97 -28.99 33.00
N LYS A 7 -5.38 -27.79 33.20
CA LYS A 7 -5.82 -26.86 34.24
C LYS A 7 -7.30 -26.49 34.10
N LYS A 8 -7.77 -26.11 32.91
CA LYS A 8 -9.19 -25.78 32.67
C LYS A 8 -10.14 -26.91 32.96
N VAL A 9 -9.76 -28.15 32.60
CA VAL A 9 -10.57 -29.33 32.90
C VAL A 9 -10.64 -29.58 34.39
N LEU A 10 -9.51 -29.51 35.10
CA LEU A 10 -9.46 -29.68 36.56
C LEU A 10 -10.26 -28.63 37.32
N ASP A 11 -10.12 -27.35 36.89
CA ASP A 11 -10.87 -26.23 37.48
C ASP A 11 -12.38 -26.39 37.27
N GLY A 12 -12.81 -26.89 36.10
CA GLY A 12 -14.23 -27.22 35.86
C GLY A 12 -14.77 -28.41 36.65
N MET A 13 -13.88 -29.31 37.10
CA MET A 13 -14.26 -30.47 37.88
C MET A 13 -14.09 -30.30 39.40
N ARG A 14 -13.49 -29.19 39.84
CA ARG A 14 -13.45 -28.80 41.25
C ARG A 14 -14.85 -28.58 41.79
N GLY A 15 -15.25 -29.31 42.77
CA GLY A 15 -16.60 -29.27 43.35
C GLY A 15 -17.48 -30.47 42.97
N VAL A 16 -17.05 -31.27 42.00
CA VAL A 16 -17.72 -32.52 41.60
C VAL A 16 -16.88 -33.74 42.00
N LEU A 17 -15.55 -33.64 41.94
CA LEU A 17 -14.61 -34.69 42.23
C LEU A 17 -13.84 -34.44 43.53
N SER A 18 -13.49 -35.55 44.26
CA SER A 18 -12.59 -35.48 45.41
C SER A 18 -11.15 -35.16 44.97
N GLU A 19 -10.32 -34.67 45.88
CA GLU A 19 -8.91 -34.36 45.64
C GLU A 19 -8.13 -35.56 45.06
N GLU A 20 -8.41 -36.77 45.49
CA GLU A 20 -7.80 -38.01 44.97
C GLU A 20 -8.20 -38.25 43.51
N HIS A 21 -9.47 -38.06 43.17
CA HIS A 21 -9.96 -38.20 41.79
C HIS A 21 -9.44 -37.09 40.86
N LEU A 22 -9.27 -35.86 41.37
CA LEU A 22 -8.66 -34.76 40.58
C LEU A 22 -7.20 -35.05 40.23
N LYS A 23 -6.45 -35.65 41.18
CA LYS A 23 -5.07 -36.05 40.93
C LYS A 23 -4.98 -37.17 39.90
N LEU A 24 -5.83 -38.22 40.04
CA LEU A 24 -5.91 -39.28 39.05
C LEU A 24 -6.28 -38.79 37.65
N LEU A 25 -7.23 -37.85 37.57
CA LEU A 25 -7.63 -37.22 36.32
C LEU A 25 -6.46 -36.43 35.68
N HIS A 26 -5.71 -35.66 36.50
CA HIS A 26 -4.52 -34.94 36.05
C HIS A 26 -3.51 -35.92 35.41
N ASP A 27 -3.11 -36.96 36.15
CA ASP A 27 -2.08 -37.90 35.70
C ASP A 27 -2.53 -38.67 34.45
N THR A 28 -3.82 -39.04 34.40
CA THR A 28 -4.40 -39.69 33.20
C THR A 28 -4.38 -38.78 31.99
N MET A 29 -4.72 -37.51 32.17
CA MET A 29 -4.68 -36.51 31.07
C MET A 29 -3.27 -36.20 30.60
N GLU A 30 -2.28 -36.13 31.49
CA GLU A 30 -0.88 -35.96 31.09
C GLU A 30 -0.43 -37.11 30.19
N VAL A 31 -0.66 -38.35 30.59
CA VAL A 31 -0.31 -39.55 29.80
C VAL A 31 -1.09 -39.60 28.48
N ALA A 32 -2.41 -39.35 28.50
CA ALA A 32 -3.25 -39.41 27.32
C ALA A 32 -2.84 -38.35 26.27
N LEU A 33 -2.42 -37.18 26.72
CA LEU A 33 -2.03 -36.06 25.83
C LEU A 33 -0.54 -36.07 25.45
N GLU A 34 0.24 -37.04 25.89
CA GLU A 34 1.69 -37.08 25.63
C GLU A 34 2.02 -37.11 24.14
N ASN A 35 1.25 -37.88 23.36
CA ASN A 35 1.43 -38.07 21.92
C ASN A 35 0.50 -37.20 21.05
N PHE A 36 -0.22 -36.23 21.63
CA PHE A 36 -1.10 -35.32 20.88
C PHE A 36 -0.52 -33.90 20.83
N ASP A 37 -0.51 -33.28 19.69
CA ASP A 37 -0.28 -31.85 19.59
C ASP A 37 -1.59 -31.06 19.82
N VAL A 38 -1.67 -30.41 21.00
CA VAL A 38 -2.83 -29.60 21.38
C VAL A 38 -2.62 -28.16 20.88
N CYS A 39 -3.41 -27.76 19.90
CA CYS A 39 -3.49 -26.37 19.40
C CYS A 39 -4.82 -25.73 19.81
N LEU A 40 -4.78 -24.42 20.05
CA LEU A 40 -6.01 -23.65 20.16
C LEU A 40 -6.72 -23.66 18.80
N LYS A 41 -7.96 -24.11 18.75
CA LYS A 41 -8.80 -23.91 17.58
C LYS A 41 -9.16 -22.42 17.56
N LEU A 42 -8.55 -21.67 16.66
CA LEU A 42 -8.95 -20.30 16.39
C LEU A 42 -10.43 -20.27 16.02
N SER A 43 -11.14 -19.21 16.34
CA SER A 43 -12.48 -18.97 15.80
C SER A 43 -12.40 -18.96 14.26
N ASP A 44 -13.46 -19.35 13.57
CA ASP A 44 -13.46 -19.37 12.09
C ASP A 44 -13.08 -18.02 11.51
N GLY A 45 -13.38 -16.92 12.23
CA GLY A 45 -12.96 -15.57 11.86
C GLY A 45 -11.47 -15.34 11.99
N GLU A 46 -10.87 -15.69 13.12
CA GLU A 46 -9.43 -15.52 13.37
C GLU A 46 -8.57 -16.38 12.44
N ASN A 47 -9.01 -17.61 12.14
CA ASN A 47 -8.32 -18.48 11.19
C ASN A 47 -8.36 -17.91 9.77
N ARG A 48 -9.52 -17.36 9.34
CA ARG A 48 -9.69 -16.70 8.06
C ARG A 48 -8.78 -15.47 7.92
N GLU A 49 -8.74 -14.61 8.93
CA GLU A 49 -7.91 -13.40 8.92
C GLU A 49 -6.43 -13.76 8.82
N LYS A 50 -6.00 -14.78 9.52
CA LYS A 50 -4.63 -15.28 9.47
C LYS A 50 -4.27 -15.83 8.09
N GLU A 51 -5.11 -16.70 7.51
CA GLU A 51 -4.90 -17.26 6.17
C GLU A 51 -4.85 -16.14 5.10
N ASN A 52 -5.76 -15.17 5.18
CA ASN A 52 -5.77 -14.03 4.28
C ASN A 52 -4.51 -13.16 4.39
N ALA A 53 -4.04 -12.93 5.63
CA ALA A 53 -2.83 -12.15 5.88
C ALA A 53 -1.58 -12.87 5.35
N GLU A 54 -1.47 -14.18 5.53
CA GLU A 54 -0.37 -14.99 5.00
C GLU A 54 -0.31 -14.91 3.47
N LEU A 55 -1.44 -15.04 2.77
CA LEU A 55 -1.50 -14.91 1.31
C LEU A 55 -1.12 -13.51 0.84
N LEU A 56 -1.55 -12.47 1.56
CA LEU A 56 -1.17 -11.10 1.25
C LEU A 56 0.33 -10.88 1.42
N ASP A 57 0.94 -11.38 2.48
CA ASP A 57 2.38 -11.23 2.72
C ASP A 57 3.22 -11.96 1.66
N VAL A 58 2.78 -13.13 1.19
CA VAL A 58 3.42 -13.84 0.05
C VAL A 58 3.32 -13.01 -1.23
N PHE A 59 2.14 -12.49 -1.56
CA PHE A 59 1.95 -11.59 -2.71
C PHE A 59 2.85 -10.35 -2.64
N ILE A 60 2.91 -9.70 -1.47
CA ILE A 60 3.75 -8.52 -1.25
C ILE A 60 5.23 -8.87 -1.45
N SER A 61 5.66 -10.05 -0.99
CA SER A 61 7.03 -10.53 -1.18
C SER A 61 7.34 -10.76 -2.66
N ALA A 62 6.42 -11.37 -3.42
CA ALA A 62 6.54 -11.52 -4.87
C ALA A 62 6.68 -10.16 -5.57
N LYS A 63 5.84 -9.17 -5.21
CA LYS A 63 5.91 -7.81 -5.80
C LYS A 63 7.19 -7.06 -5.45
N LYS A 64 7.80 -7.32 -4.29
CA LYS A 64 9.13 -6.79 -3.96
C LYS A 64 10.22 -7.37 -4.85
N ILE A 65 10.20 -8.69 -5.10
CA ILE A 65 11.14 -9.37 -5.99
C ILE A 65 10.98 -8.86 -7.43
N GLU A 66 9.75 -8.55 -7.87
CA GLU A 66 9.48 -7.92 -9.17
C GLU A 66 9.99 -6.47 -9.28
N GLY A 67 10.54 -5.89 -8.22
CA GLY A 67 11.12 -4.54 -8.21
C GLY A 67 10.10 -3.42 -8.01
N CYS A 68 8.93 -3.70 -7.44
CA CYS A 68 7.98 -2.66 -7.09
C CYS A 68 8.54 -1.73 -6.01
N SER A 69 8.30 -0.40 -6.15
CA SER A 69 8.73 0.58 -5.15
C SER A 69 7.97 0.42 -3.83
N ASP A 70 8.59 0.82 -2.71
CA ASP A 70 7.97 0.76 -1.38
C ASP A 70 6.61 1.48 -1.31
N LYS A 71 6.48 2.61 -2.02
CA LYS A 71 5.20 3.34 -2.13
C LYS A 71 4.12 2.49 -2.82
N THR A 72 4.49 1.77 -3.87
CA THR A 72 3.58 0.87 -4.60
C THR A 72 3.18 -0.30 -3.72
N ILE A 73 4.14 -0.90 -3.03
CA ILE A 73 3.93 -2.00 -2.09
C ILE A 73 2.98 -1.59 -0.96
N HIS A 74 3.23 -0.44 -0.33
CA HIS A 74 2.35 0.08 0.72
C HIS A 74 0.92 0.30 0.22
N TYR A 75 0.78 0.86 -0.99
CA TYR A 75 -0.53 1.10 -1.59
C TYR A 75 -1.27 -0.20 -1.93
N TYR A 76 -0.56 -1.23 -2.44
CA TYR A 76 -1.11 -2.55 -2.64
C TYR A 76 -1.59 -3.16 -1.33
N LYS A 77 -0.71 -3.24 -0.33
CA LYS A 77 -1.00 -3.82 0.97
C LYS A 77 -2.24 -3.17 1.60
N SER A 78 -2.23 -1.86 1.78
CA SER A 78 -3.33 -1.15 2.44
C SER A 78 -4.66 -1.24 1.68
N SER A 79 -4.65 -1.29 0.34
CA SER A 79 -5.88 -1.40 -0.45
C SER A 79 -6.49 -2.79 -0.36
N ILE A 80 -5.67 -3.84 -0.38
CA ILE A 80 -6.11 -5.24 -0.30
C ILE A 80 -6.59 -5.55 1.12
N GLU A 81 -5.89 -5.09 2.17
CA GLU A 81 -6.34 -5.22 3.56
C GLU A 81 -7.74 -4.62 3.77
N LYS A 82 -7.98 -3.42 3.25
CA LYS A 82 -9.30 -2.77 3.33
C LYS A 82 -10.39 -3.59 2.65
N LEU A 83 -10.11 -4.18 1.49
CA LEU A 83 -11.05 -5.09 0.82
C LEU A 83 -11.34 -6.32 1.67
N MET A 84 -10.31 -6.98 2.21
CA MET A 84 -10.45 -8.18 3.02
C MET A 84 -11.29 -7.93 4.28
N VAL A 85 -11.06 -6.79 4.95
CA VAL A 85 -11.84 -6.38 6.13
C VAL A 85 -13.30 -6.13 5.76
N ALA A 86 -13.55 -5.37 4.69
CA ALA A 86 -14.90 -5.01 4.27
C ALA A 86 -15.73 -6.23 3.83
N VAL A 87 -15.12 -7.13 3.05
CA VAL A 87 -15.82 -8.32 2.52
C VAL A 87 -15.96 -9.42 3.59
N SER A 88 -15.02 -9.50 4.54
CA SER A 88 -15.02 -10.48 5.63
C SER A 88 -15.20 -11.94 5.20
N LYS A 89 -14.57 -12.34 4.07
CA LYS A 89 -14.53 -13.70 3.53
C LYS A 89 -13.10 -14.22 3.41
N LYS A 90 -12.91 -15.54 3.24
CA LYS A 90 -11.64 -16.06 2.74
C LYS A 90 -11.39 -15.51 1.34
N VAL A 91 -10.14 -15.19 1.03
CA VAL A 91 -9.76 -14.60 -0.27
C VAL A 91 -10.22 -15.47 -1.43
N GLN A 92 -10.16 -16.80 -1.27
CA GLN A 92 -10.60 -17.78 -2.26
C GLN A 92 -12.11 -17.77 -2.51
N GLU A 93 -12.90 -17.26 -1.57
CA GLU A 93 -14.37 -17.20 -1.62
C GLU A 93 -14.90 -15.85 -2.11
N ILE A 94 -14.01 -14.86 -2.31
CA ILE A 94 -14.38 -13.52 -2.78
C ILE A 94 -14.88 -13.62 -4.22
N THR A 95 -16.12 -13.17 -4.45
CA THR A 95 -16.77 -13.21 -5.75
C THR A 95 -16.64 -11.88 -6.51
N THR A 96 -16.93 -11.91 -7.80
CA THR A 96 -17.01 -10.68 -8.62
C THR A 96 -18.02 -9.68 -8.05
N ASN A 97 -19.12 -10.17 -7.46
CA ASN A 97 -20.14 -9.30 -6.88
C ASN A 97 -19.66 -8.61 -5.60
N ASP A 98 -18.93 -9.31 -4.74
CA ASP A 98 -18.35 -8.73 -3.52
C ASP A 98 -17.44 -7.54 -3.87
N ILE A 99 -16.59 -7.71 -4.90
CA ILE A 99 -15.69 -6.62 -5.34
C ILE A 99 -16.46 -5.47 -5.96
N ARG A 100 -17.52 -5.75 -6.74
CA ARG A 100 -18.38 -4.68 -7.31
C ARG A 100 -19.09 -3.90 -6.22
N CYS A 101 -19.67 -4.57 -5.23
CA CYS A 101 -20.30 -3.93 -4.09
C CYS A 101 -19.31 -3.04 -3.32
N TYR A 102 -18.11 -3.56 -3.03
CA TYR A 102 -17.06 -2.79 -2.38
C TYR A 102 -16.68 -1.53 -3.17
N LEU A 103 -16.43 -1.66 -4.49
CA LEU A 103 -16.06 -0.51 -5.33
C LEU A 103 -17.20 0.53 -5.43
N ALA A 104 -18.46 0.08 -5.50
CA ALA A 104 -19.62 0.97 -5.49
C ALA A 104 -19.74 1.72 -4.17
N GLU A 105 -19.58 1.04 -3.04
CA GLU A 105 -19.56 1.63 -1.71
C GLU A 105 -18.44 2.68 -1.56
N GLN A 106 -17.22 2.38 -2.04
CA GLN A 106 -16.12 3.34 -2.03
C GLN A 106 -16.44 4.60 -2.86
N GLN A 107 -17.18 4.46 -3.94
CA GLN A 107 -17.59 5.59 -4.77
C GLN A 107 -18.72 6.41 -4.12
N GLU A 108 -19.73 5.76 -3.56
CA GLU A 108 -20.94 6.40 -3.03
C GLU A 108 -20.70 6.99 -1.63
N ASN A 109 -20.20 6.20 -0.69
CA ASN A 109 -20.06 6.57 0.70
C ASN A 109 -18.77 7.36 1.00
N HIS A 110 -17.68 7.06 0.29
CA HIS A 110 -16.39 7.73 0.47
C HIS A 110 -16.07 8.76 -0.62
N HIS A 111 -17.00 8.98 -1.56
CA HIS A 111 -16.87 9.96 -2.65
C HIS A 111 -15.56 9.86 -3.43
N LEU A 112 -15.01 8.64 -3.58
CA LEU A 112 -13.78 8.45 -4.32
C LEU A 112 -13.99 8.72 -5.81
N SER A 113 -13.01 9.39 -6.43
CA SER A 113 -13.06 9.68 -7.85
C SER A 113 -13.04 8.40 -8.70
N LYS A 114 -13.65 8.45 -9.89
CA LYS A 114 -13.60 7.33 -10.87
C LYS A 114 -12.19 6.85 -11.15
N VAL A 115 -11.19 7.77 -11.15
CA VAL A 115 -9.77 7.43 -11.33
C VAL A 115 -9.26 6.59 -10.16
N THR A 116 -9.62 6.94 -8.93
CA THR A 116 -9.24 6.18 -7.73
C THR A 116 -9.88 4.80 -7.73
N ILE A 117 -11.16 4.70 -8.12
CA ILE A 117 -11.87 3.41 -8.26
C ILE A 117 -11.19 2.51 -9.30
N ASP A 118 -10.79 3.06 -10.48
CA ASP A 118 -10.06 2.26 -11.47
C ASP A 118 -8.67 1.83 -10.96
N ASN A 119 -8.01 2.64 -10.15
CA ASN A 119 -6.75 2.26 -9.51
C ASN A 119 -6.94 1.10 -8.51
N LEU A 120 -7.98 1.15 -7.67
CA LEU A 120 -8.34 0.04 -6.77
C LEU A 120 -8.64 -1.24 -7.58
N ARG A 121 -9.45 -1.13 -8.64
CA ARG A 121 -9.72 -2.26 -9.54
C ARG A 121 -8.42 -2.87 -10.10
N ARG A 122 -7.44 -2.06 -10.50
CA ARG A 122 -6.14 -2.54 -11.01
C ARG A 122 -5.34 -3.27 -9.95
N ILE A 123 -5.35 -2.77 -8.71
CA ILE A 123 -4.68 -3.43 -7.58
C ILE A 123 -5.32 -4.79 -7.34
N PHE A 124 -6.64 -4.85 -7.25
CA PHE A 124 -7.35 -6.11 -7.04
C PHE A 124 -7.13 -7.06 -8.24
N SER A 125 -7.10 -6.54 -9.46
CA SER A 125 -6.76 -7.35 -10.63
C SER A 125 -5.37 -7.96 -10.52
N SER A 126 -4.36 -7.19 -10.08
CA SER A 126 -3.00 -7.69 -9.89
C SER A 126 -2.94 -8.79 -8.81
N PHE A 127 -3.64 -8.60 -7.69
CA PHE A 127 -3.66 -9.56 -6.60
C PHE A 127 -4.38 -10.86 -6.99
N PHE A 128 -5.61 -10.75 -7.51
CA PHE A 128 -6.38 -11.94 -7.86
C PHE A 128 -5.86 -12.66 -9.12
N SER A 129 -5.16 -11.97 -10.02
CA SER A 129 -4.46 -12.65 -11.11
C SER A 129 -3.25 -13.42 -10.60
N TRP A 130 -2.50 -12.87 -9.66
CA TRP A 130 -1.41 -13.59 -9.00
C TRP A 130 -1.92 -14.82 -8.25
N LEU A 131 -3.06 -14.74 -7.55
CA LEU A 131 -3.69 -15.91 -6.90
C LEU A 131 -4.13 -16.97 -7.90
N GLU A 132 -4.59 -16.57 -9.10
CA GLU A 132 -4.93 -17.48 -10.21
C GLU A 132 -3.66 -18.13 -10.78
N ASP A 133 -2.59 -17.36 -10.98
CA ASP A 133 -1.30 -17.83 -11.51
C ASP A 133 -0.58 -18.81 -10.56
N GLU A 134 -0.77 -18.66 -9.24
CA GLU A 134 -0.22 -19.53 -8.19
C GLU A 134 -1.19 -20.65 -7.76
N ASP A 135 -2.26 -20.89 -8.51
CA ASP A 135 -3.25 -21.94 -8.28
C ASP A 135 -4.01 -21.86 -6.93
N TYR A 136 -3.98 -20.71 -6.23
CA TYR A 136 -4.79 -20.49 -5.02
C TYR A 136 -6.29 -20.35 -5.33
N ILE A 137 -6.63 -19.91 -6.54
CA ILE A 137 -8.00 -19.79 -7.05
C ILE A 137 -8.05 -20.26 -8.50
N VAL A 138 -9.19 -20.82 -8.90
CA VAL A 138 -9.37 -21.31 -10.27
C VAL A 138 -9.49 -20.17 -11.28
N LYS A 139 -10.07 -19.03 -10.86
CA LYS A 139 -10.33 -17.89 -11.75
C LYS A 139 -10.46 -16.58 -10.98
N SER A 140 -9.76 -15.56 -11.45
CA SER A 140 -9.82 -14.23 -10.86
C SER A 140 -11.23 -13.62 -10.91
N PRO A 141 -11.81 -13.22 -9.77
CA PRO A 141 -13.12 -12.58 -9.71
C PRO A 141 -13.14 -11.18 -10.35
N VAL A 142 -11.96 -10.54 -10.50
CA VAL A 142 -11.84 -9.20 -11.10
C VAL A 142 -11.92 -9.24 -12.63
N ARG A 143 -11.71 -10.39 -13.26
CA ARG A 143 -11.64 -10.53 -14.72
C ARG A 143 -12.89 -10.00 -15.46
N ARG A 144 -14.06 -10.01 -14.80
CA ARG A 144 -15.33 -9.51 -15.35
C ARG A 144 -15.61 -8.05 -14.98
N ILE A 145 -14.67 -7.37 -14.32
CA ILE A 145 -14.80 -5.95 -13.96
C ILE A 145 -13.93 -5.14 -14.91
N HIS A 146 -14.62 -4.48 -15.86
CA HIS A 146 -13.95 -3.70 -16.89
C HIS A 146 -13.43 -2.37 -16.34
N LYS A 147 -12.53 -1.75 -17.11
CA LYS A 147 -11.98 -0.42 -16.80
C LYS A 147 -13.11 0.59 -16.61
N VAL A 148 -13.01 1.37 -15.54
CA VAL A 148 -13.93 2.47 -15.26
C VAL A 148 -13.66 3.59 -16.26
N ARG A 149 -14.70 4.04 -16.97
CA ARG A 149 -14.60 5.18 -17.86
C ARG A 149 -14.44 6.45 -17.04
N THR A 150 -13.35 7.18 -17.28
CA THR A 150 -13.08 8.46 -16.66
C THR A 150 -13.13 9.54 -17.72
N ASP A 151 -13.76 10.66 -17.39
CA ASP A 151 -13.75 11.82 -18.28
C ASP A 151 -12.34 12.40 -18.30
N THR A 152 -11.87 12.80 -19.47
CA THR A 152 -10.59 13.49 -19.61
C THR A 152 -10.84 14.97 -19.30
N LEU A 153 -10.52 15.36 -18.05
CA LEU A 153 -10.56 16.77 -17.68
C LEU A 153 -9.26 17.43 -18.17
N VAL A 154 -9.39 18.48 -18.98
CA VAL A 154 -8.29 19.38 -19.27
C VAL A 154 -8.01 20.17 -17.99
N LYS A 155 -6.80 19.99 -17.45
CA LYS A 155 -6.38 20.77 -16.27
C LYS A 155 -6.06 22.18 -16.70
N GLU A 156 -6.55 23.15 -15.93
CA GLU A 156 -6.15 24.54 -16.11
C GLU A 156 -4.64 24.67 -15.90
N VAL A 157 -4.02 25.40 -16.79
CA VAL A 157 -2.59 25.75 -16.73
C VAL A 157 -2.49 27.18 -16.23
N LEU A 158 -1.52 27.45 -15.37
CA LEU A 158 -1.23 28.82 -14.93
C LEU A 158 -0.87 29.69 -16.13
N SER A 159 -1.50 30.87 -16.25
CA SER A 159 -1.10 31.85 -17.24
C SER A 159 0.26 32.48 -16.88
N ASP A 160 0.89 33.16 -17.81
CA ASP A 160 2.15 33.87 -17.57
C ASP A 160 2.00 34.93 -16.47
N GLU A 161 0.86 35.64 -16.44
CA GLU A 161 0.55 36.65 -15.42
C GLU A 161 0.40 35.95 -14.03
N SER A 162 -0.29 34.84 -13.98
CA SER A 162 -0.46 34.06 -12.72
C SER A 162 0.89 33.56 -12.20
N MET A 163 1.82 33.21 -13.11
CA MET A 163 3.17 32.80 -12.73
C MET A 163 3.99 34.00 -12.19
N GLU A 164 3.84 35.19 -12.71
CA GLU A 164 4.50 36.38 -12.16
C GLU A 164 3.93 36.74 -10.78
N ILE A 165 2.60 36.73 -10.61
CA ILE A 165 1.96 36.95 -9.29
C ILE A 165 2.45 35.93 -8.27
N LEU A 166 2.59 34.67 -8.67
CA LEU A 166 3.12 33.63 -7.79
C LEU A 166 4.56 33.93 -7.38
N ARG A 167 5.42 34.38 -8.29
CA ARG A 167 6.80 34.77 -7.99
C ARG A 167 6.87 35.96 -7.03
N ASP A 168 6.06 36.98 -7.29
CA ASP A 168 6.01 38.19 -6.47
C ASP A 168 5.50 37.92 -5.05
N SER A 169 4.70 36.87 -4.87
CA SER A 169 4.21 36.45 -3.56
C SER A 169 5.26 35.68 -2.72
N CYS A 170 6.35 35.23 -3.34
CA CYS A 170 7.41 34.49 -2.65
C CYS A 170 8.27 35.43 -1.79
N GLN A 171 8.33 35.14 -0.49
CA GLN A 171 9.19 35.89 0.45
C GLN A 171 10.60 35.29 0.53
N GLU A 172 10.72 33.98 0.32
CA GLU A 172 11.96 33.23 0.48
C GLU A 172 12.66 33.00 -0.88
N LEU A 173 13.99 33.21 -0.90
CA LEU A 173 14.82 32.95 -2.09
C LEU A 173 14.73 31.48 -2.55
N ARG A 174 14.54 30.56 -1.61
CA ARG A 174 14.36 29.14 -1.90
C ARG A 174 13.12 28.92 -2.73
N ASP A 175 12.00 29.50 -2.34
CA ASP A 175 10.70 29.23 -2.95
C ASP A 175 10.64 29.78 -4.39
N ILE A 176 11.17 30.97 -4.61
CA ILE A 176 11.25 31.54 -5.97
C ILE A 176 12.19 30.72 -6.87
N ALA A 177 13.32 30.22 -6.32
CA ALA A 177 14.24 29.37 -7.06
C ALA A 177 13.58 28.03 -7.43
N MET A 178 12.80 27.43 -6.52
CA MET A 178 12.06 26.19 -6.76
C MET A 178 11.00 26.37 -7.85
N ILE A 179 10.20 27.44 -7.79
CA ILE A 179 9.15 27.74 -8.80
C ILE A 179 9.78 27.90 -10.16
N ASP A 180 10.86 28.67 -10.27
CA ASP A 180 11.52 28.90 -11.55
C ASP A 180 12.18 27.64 -12.12
N MET A 181 12.80 26.83 -11.28
CA MET A 181 13.33 25.54 -11.73
C MET A 181 12.22 24.61 -12.24
N LEU A 182 11.11 24.47 -11.51
CA LEU A 182 9.99 23.65 -11.93
C LEU A 182 9.35 24.15 -13.24
N ALA A 183 9.11 25.45 -13.33
CA ALA A 183 8.49 26.07 -14.50
C ALA A 183 9.39 26.00 -15.75
N SER A 184 10.69 26.17 -15.57
CA SER A 184 11.66 26.19 -16.66
C SER A 184 11.97 24.80 -17.20
N THR A 185 12.09 23.79 -16.33
CA THR A 185 12.57 22.45 -16.69
C THR A 185 11.46 21.43 -16.91
N GLY A 186 10.28 21.68 -16.36
CA GLY A 186 9.19 20.69 -16.34
C GLY A 186 9.52 19.43 -15.53
N MET A 187 10.52 19.49 -14.65
CA MET A 187 10.83 18.38 -13.77
C MET A 187 9.74 18.17 -12.71
N ARG A 188 9.62 16.95 -12.19
CA ARG A 188 8.68 16.68 -11.10
C ARG A 188 9.23 17.19 -9.78
N VAL A 189 8.33 17.59 -8.86
CA VAL A 189 8.73 18.01 -7.51
C VAL A 189 9.61 16.96 -6.82
N GLY A 190 9.30 15.68 -6.96
CA GLY A 190 10.11 14.61 -6.38
C GLY A 190 11.49 14.42 -7.03
N GLU A 191 11.72 14.92 -8.23
CA GLU A 191 13.03 14.98 -8.89
C GLU A 191 13.82 16.18 -8.35
N LEU A 192 13.20 17.34 -8.24
CA LEU A 192 13.81 18.55 -7.68
C LEU A 192 14.30 18.36 -6.24
N VAL A 193 13.47 17.74 -5.37
CA VAL A 193 13.82 17.50 -3.95
C VAL A 193 15.03 16.57 -3.77
N LYS A 194 15.30 15.71 -4.74
CA LYS A 194 16.43 14.77 -4.70
C LYS A 194 17.70 15.32 -5.37
N MET A 195 17.61 16.46 -6.02
CA MET A 195 18.71 17.06 -6.78
C MET A 195 19.74 17.66 -5.82
N ASN A 196 21.01 17.34 -6.04
CA ASN A 196 22.11 17.93 -5.32
C ASN A 196 22.73 19.07 -6.13
N ARG A 197 23.59 19.87 -5.49
CA ARG A 197 24.27 20.99 -6.12
C ARG A 197 25.21 20.53 -7.25
N GLU A 198 25.83 19.36 -7.07
CA GLU A 198 26.75 18.76 -8.03
C GLU A 198 26.07 18.31 -9.32
N ASP A 199 24.74 18.08 -9.26
CA ASP A 199 23.94 17.64 -10.43
C ASP A 199 23.64 18.80 -11.39
N ILE A 200 24.06 20.05 -11.07
CA ILE A 200 23.69 21.26 -11.79
C ILE A 200 24.91 21.85 -12.53
N ASP A 201 24.84 21.84 -13.86
CA ASP A 201 25.76 22.61 -14.69
C ASP A 201 25.23 24.05 -14.90
N PHE A 202 25.83 24.99 -14.18
CA PHE A 202 25.47 26.41 -14.32
C PHE A 202 26.00 27.03 -15.60
N HIS A 203 26.99 26.44 -16.28
CA HIS A 203 27.52 26.96 -17.54
C HIS A 203 26.55 26.67 -18.67
N GLU A 204 26.26 25.39 -18.87
CA GLU A 204 25.34 24.92 -19.91
C GLU A 204 23.87 25.06 -19.52
N ARG A 205 23.57 25.42 -18.26
CA ARG A 205 22.21 25.55 -17.71
C ARG A 205 21.40 24.26 -17.82
N GLN A 206 22.01 23.17 -17.48
CA GLN A 206 21.41 21.84 -17.50
C GLN A 206 21.57 21.13 -16.16
N CYS A 207 20.72 20.15 -15.91
CA CYS A 207 20.89 19.20 -14.83
C CYS A 207 20.33 17.83 -15.20
N VAL A 208 20.88 16.81 -14.60
CA VAL A 208 20.40 15.43 -14.76
C VAL A 208 19.38 15.13 -13.66
N VAL A 209 18.23 14.61 -14.04
CA VAL A 209 17.19 14.20 -13.09
C VAL A 209 16.83 12.73 -13.25
N PHE A 210 16.54 12.08 -12.12
CA PHE A 210 16.20 10.66 -12.06
C PHE A 210 14.69 10.49 -11.99
N GLY A 211 14.10 9.95 -13.03
CA GLY A 211 12.67 9.68 -13.13
C GLY A 211 12.25 8.34 -12.54
N LYS A 212 10.98 7.98 -12.77
CA LYS A 212 10.43 6.69 -12.35
C LYS A 212 11.21 5.54 -13.02
N GLY A 213 11.61 4.55 -12.22
CA GLY A 213 12.40 3.40 -12.71
C GLY A 213 13.87 3.72 -12.92
N ASN A 214 14.41 4.70 -12.20
CA ASN A 214 15.80 5.13 -12.25
C ASN A 214 16.28 5.55 -13.65
N LYS A 215 15.35 6.06 -14.49
CA LYS A 215 15.69 6.58 -15.82
C LYS A 215 16.19 8.00 -15.68
N GLU A 216 17.40 8.22 -16.16
CA GLU A 216 18.02 9.54 -16.23
C GLU A 216 17.46 10.31 -17.42
N ARG A 217 17.33 11.63 -17.26
CA ARG A 217 17.13 12.57 -18.35
C ARG A 217 17.77 13.92 -18.04
N GLU A 218 18.32 14.53 -19.06
CA GLU A 218 18.76 15.91 -18.99
C GLU A 218 17.57 16.87 -19.09
N VAL A 219 17.62 17.94 -18.31
CA VAL A 219 16.67 19.03 -18.37
C VAL A 219 17.42 20.36 -18.35
N TYR A 220 16.86 21.33 -19.06
CA TYR A 220 17.51 22.63 -19.26
C TYR A 220 16.71 23.73 -18.58
N PHE A 221 17.40 24.67 -17.92
CA PHE A 221 16.77 25.78 -17.25
C PHE A 221 17.16 27.12 -17.85
N ASN A 222 16.24 28.09 -17.79
CA ASN A 222 16.43 29.40 -18.39
C ASN A 222 17.33 30.33 -17.53
N ALA A 223 17.62 31.53 -18.04
CA ALA A 223 18.48 32.50 -17.35
C ALA A 223 17.88 32.98 -16.02
N ARG A 224 16.53 33.12 -15.92
CA ARG A 224 15.83 33.51 -14.69
C ARG A 224 16.04 32.49 -13.59
N ALA A 225 15.79 31.20 -13.87
CA ALA A 225 16.02 30.09 -12.93
C ALA A 225 17.48 30.05 -12.48
N LYS A 226 18.46 30.24 -13.40
CA LYS A 226 19.89 30.33 -13.05
C LYS A 226 20.17 31.42 -12.02
N ILE A 227 19.60 32.61 -12.21
CA ILE A 227 19.84 33.78 -11.35
C ILE A 227 19.27 33.51 -9.94
N HIS A 228 18.01 33.07 -9.85
CA HIS A 228 17.36 32.82 -8.56
C HIS A 228 17.97 31.65 -7.84
N LEU A 229 18.32 30.58 -8.53
CA LEU A 229 19.00 29.44 -7.96
C LEU A 229 20.38 29.82 -7.39
N LYS A 230 21.18 30.64 -8.11
CA LYS A 230 22.47 31.15 -7.62
C LYS A 230 22.29 32.04 -6.38
N LYS A 231 21.28 32.93 -6.37
CA LYS A 231 20.97 33.74 -5.19
C LYS A 231 20.65 32.89 -3.97
N TYR A 232 19.79 31.88 -4.12
CA TYR A 232 19.45 30.95 -3.06
C TYR A 232 20.69 30.20 -2.53
N LEU A 233 21.49 29.61 -3.42
CA LEU A 233 22.68 28.85 -3.03
C LEU A 233 23.81 29.71 -2.42
N SER A 234 23.78 31.03 -2.61
CA SER A 234 24.73 31.97 -2.03
C SER A 234 24.26 32.55 -0.69
N SER A 235 22.99 32.34 -0.32
CA SER A 235 22.41 32.85 0.94
C SER A 235 22.47 31.84 2.09
N GLY A 236 22.87 30.61 1.85
CA GLY A 236 23.09 29.54 2.82
C GLY A 236 24.51 29.05 2.76
#